data_50cbf97fbf415b063c853879b5cd106d
#
_entry.id   50cbf97fbf415b063c853879b5cd106d
#
_cell.length_a   1.000
_cell.length_b   1.000
_cell.length_c   1.000
_cell.angle_alpha   90.00
_cell.angle_beta   90.00
_cell.angle_gamma   90.00
#
_symmetry.space_group_name_H-M   'P 1'
#
loop_
_entity.id
_entity.type
_entity.pdbx_description
1 polymer ?
#
loop_
_entity_poly.entity_id
_entity_poly.type
_entity_poly.pdbx_seq_one_letter_code
_entity_poly.pdbx_strand_id
1 'polypeptide(L)'
;NGNFGLIRTYDAKVNTETVLRLIQNHKLNLKVLVGAWLNAEVINTNCPWLKTPHPKEVLEANKVENAHEVENAIRLAKRYPAIVVAVAVGNESLVSWNDHLVPVESVIAYVRHVKKSISQPVTVADNFDWWVHHGSALAQELDFVSVHTYAQWEGKDTAEAMPFTIANLQAVR
;
A
#
# COMPACT_ATOMS: atom_id res chain seq x y z
N ASN A 1 17.77 7.84 -19.75
CA ASN A 1 18.05 7.17 -18.46
C ASN A 1 17.48 8.04 -17.35
N GLY A 2 16.29 7.69 -16.83
CA GLY A 2 15.79 8.30 -15.59
C GLY A 2 16.68 7.84 -14.42
N ASN A 3 17.16 8.77 -13.64
CA ASN A 3 18.01 8.48 -12.46
C ASN A 3 17.16 7.98 -11.28
N PHE A 4 16.29 7.00 -11.50
CA PHE A 4 15.50 6.39 -10.43
C PHE A 4 16.34 5.31 -9.72
N GLY A 5 16.48 5.42 -8.40
CA GLY A 5 17.11 4.41 -7.56
C GLY A 5 16.12 3.50 -6.84
N LEU A 6 14.84 3.94 -6.78
CA LEU A 6 13.74 3.23 -6.12
C LEU A 6 12.49 3.28 -7.01
N ILE A 7 11.81 2.16 -7.11
CA ILE A 7 10.46 2.07 -7.70
C ILE A 7 9.50 1.42 -6.71
N ARG A 8 8.22 1.71 -6.84
CA ARG A 8 7.16 1.05 -6.08
C ARG A 8 6.30 0.23 -7.02
N THR A 9 5.92 -0.96 -6.59
CA THR A 9 4.85 -1.77 -7.21
C THR A 9 3.61 -1.74 -6.32
N TYR A 10 2.46 -2.08 -6.89
CA TYR A 10 1.18 -2.03 -6.16
C TYR A 10 0.68 -3.41 -5.75
N ASP A 11 1.17 -4.46 -6.43
CA ASP A 11 0.83 -5.85 -6.13
C ASP A 11 2.09 -6.71 -6.02
N ALA A 12 1.92 -7.96 -5.58
CA ALA A 12 2.96 -8.98 -5.48
C ALA A 12 2.76 -10.12 -6.51
N LYS A 13 2.16 -9.80 -7.66
CA LYS A 13 1.82 -10.75 -8.72
C LYS A 13 2.95 -10.91 -9.74
N VAL A 14 2.62 -11.57 -10.86
CA VAL A 14 3.58 -11.94 -11.92
C VAL A 14 4.36 -10.76 -12.47
N ASN A 15 3.72 -9.58 -12.62
CA ASN A 15 4.41 -8.40 -13.16
C ASN A 15 5.51 -7.92 -12.21
N THR A 16 5.22 -7.83 -10.91
CA THR A 16 6.20 -7.45 -9.88
C THR A 16 7.35 -8.46 -9.82
N GLU A 17 7.06 -9.76 -9.84
CA GLU A 17 8.11 -10.78 -9.85
C GLU A 17 8.98 -10.68 -11.12
N THR A 18 8.38 -10.36 -12.27
CA THR A 18 9.13 -10.13 -13.52
C THR A 18 10.06 -8.93 -13.40
N VAL A 19 9.60 -7.82 -12.81
CA VAL A 19 10.45 -6.64 -12.55
C VAL A 19 11.63 -7.00 -11.66
N LEU A 20 11.40 -7.70 -10.55
CA LEU A 20 12.45 -8.12 -9.62
C LEU A 20 13.49 -9.03 -10.30
N ARG A 21 13.02 -9.98 -11.10
CA ARG A 21 13.86 -10.88 -11.89
C ARG A 21 14.71 -10.12 -12.91
N LEU A 22 14.14 -9.13 -13.60
CA LEU A 22 14.90 -8.31 -14.56
C LEU A 22 15.97 -7.46 -13.85
N ILE A 23 15.64 -6.84 -12.71
CA ILE A 23 16.61 -6.11 -11.89
C ILE A 23 17.77 -7.02 -11.49
N GLN A 24 17.48 -8.24 -11.02
CA GLN A 24 18.50 -9.20 -10.62
C GLN A 24 19.35 -9.67 -11.80
N ASN A 25 18.72 -10.08 -12.90
CA ASN A 25 19.42 -10.66 -14.05
C ASN A 25 20.32 -9.64 -14.76
N HIS A 26 19.86 -8.40 -14.86
CA HIS A 26 20.59 -7.31 -15.51
C HIS A 26 21.44 -6.49 -14.54
N LYS A 27 21.48 -6.86 -13.25
CA LYS A 27 22.23 -6.17 -12.18
C LYS A 27 21.94 -4.66 -12.16
N LEU A 28 20.67 -4.29 -12.34
CA LEU A 28 20.24 -2.89 -12.34
C LEU A 28 20.39 -2.31 -10.94
N ASN A 29 20.88 -1.06 -10.85
CA ASN A 29 20.94 -0.33 -9.58
C ASN A 29 19.58 0.24 -9.21
N LEU A 30 18.61 -0.65 -8.96
CA LEU A 30 17.24 -0.32 -8.59
C LEU A 30 16.84 -1.11 -7.35
N LYS A 31 16.12 -0.44 -6.44
CA LYS A 31 15.45 -1.03 -5.30
C LYS A 31 13.94 -1.00 -5.53
N VAL A 32 13.22 -1.85 -4.83
CA VAL A 32 11.77 -1.98 -4.98
C VAL A 32 11.10 -1.95 -3.62
N LEU A 33 10.11 -1.07 -3.47
CA LEU A 33 9.07 -1.16 -2.45
C LEU A 33 7.96 -2.02 -3.06
N VAL A 34 7.80 -3.25 -2.58
CA VAL A 34 6.79 -4.19 -3.07
C VAL A 34 5.46 -3.90 -2.41
N GLY A 35 4.40 -3.72 -3.20
CA GLY A 35 3.03 -3.64 -2.71
C GLY A 35 2.40 -5.02 -2.57
N ALA A 36 1.48 -5.16 -1.61
CA ALA A 36 0.48 -6.21 -1.55
C ALA A 36 -0.89 -5.56 -1.72
N TRP A 37 -1.52 -5.72 -2.87
CA TRP A 37 -2.84 -5.14 -3.15
C TRP A 37 -3.91 -5.85 -2.34
N LEU A 38 -4.73 -5.09 -1.62
CA LEU A 38 -5.85 -5.63 -0.86
C LEU A 38 -7.17 -5.29 -1.57
N ASN A 39 -7.98 -6.31 -1.83
CA ASN A 39 -9.34 -6.20 -2.34
C ASN A 39 -10.33 -5.92 -1.18
N ALA A 40 -11.53 -5.41 -1.48
CA ALA A 40 -12.55 -5.12 -0.50
C ALA A 40 -12.89 -6.32 0.40
N GLU A 41 -12.96 -6.09 1.72
CA GLU A 41 -13.40 -7.10 2.69
C GLU A 41 -14.71 -6.73 3.40
N VAL A 42 -15.20 -5.51 3.17
CA VAL A 42 -16.45 -5.02 3.77
C VAL A 42 -17.33 -4.35 2.73
N ILE A 43 -18.63 -4.34 3.02
CA ILE A 43 -19.60 -3.60 2.23
C ILE A 43 -19.27 -2.10 2.36
N ASN A 44 -19.06 -1.45 1.22
CA ASN A 44 -18.85 0.00 1.14
C ASN A 44 -19.92 0.65 0.28
N THR A 45 -20.70 1.55 0.87
CA THR A 45 -21.75 2.34 0.19
C THR A 45 -21.30 3.76 -0.11
N ASN A 46 -20.10 4.15 0.31
CA ASN A 46 -19.59 5.52 0.20
C ASN A 46 -18.68 5.74 -1.03
N CYS A 47 -18.40 4.67 -1.77
CA CYS A 47 -17.59 4.77 -2.99
C CYS A 47 -18.43 5.38 -4.13
N PRO A 48 -18.09 6.58 -4.64
CA PRO A 48 -18.94 7.30 -5.61
C PRO A 48 -19.01 6.66 -6.99
N TRP A 49 -18.05 5.82 -7.35
CA TRP A 49 -18.03 5.13 -8.65
C TRP A 49 -18.48 3.67 -8.61
N LEU A 50 -18.70 3.12 -7.42
CA LEU A 50 -19.23 1.77 -7.25
C LEU A 50 -20.76 1.81 -7.29
N LYS A 51 -21.36 1.40 -8.40
CA LYS A 51 -22.82 1.46 -8.61
C LYS A 51 -23.59 0.59 -7.61
N THR A 52 -23.02 -0.54 -7.22
CA THR A 52 -23.56 -1.47 -6.23
C THR A 52 -22.44 -1.98 -5.35
N PRO A 53 -22.64 -2.08 -4.03
CA PRO A 53 -21.65 -2.68 -3.14
C PRO A 53 -21.32 -4.12 -3.55
N HIS A 54 -20.12 -4.55 -3.24
CA HIS A 54 -19.70 -5.93 -3.49
C HIS A 54 -20.61 -6.93 -2.74
N PRO A 55 -21.07 -8.02 -3.37
CA PRO A 55 -21.78 -9.09 -2.71
C PRO A 55 -20.95 -9.74 -1.61
N LYS A 56 -21.62 -10.30 -0.60
CA LYS A 56 -20.94 -10.93 0.54
C LYS A 56 -19.98 -12.05 0.11
N GLU A 57 -20.38 -12.85 -0.86
CA GLU A 57 -19.59 -13.95 -1.40
C GLU A 57 -18.28 -13.45 -2.03
N VAL A 58 -18.31 -12.30 -2.68
CA VAL A 58 -17.10 -11.64 -3.24
C VAL A 58 -16.20 -11.15 -2.11
N LEU A 59 -16.76 -10.54 -1.08
CA LEU A 59 -15.97 -10.06 0.07
C LEU A 59 -15.28 -11.21 0.81
N GLU A 60 -15.94 -12.36 0.98
CA GLU A 60 -15.31 -13.54 1.59
C GLU A 60 -14.24 -14.16 0.69
N ALA A 61 -14.46 -14.20 -0.63
CA ALA A 61 -13.43 -14.64 -1.57
C ALA A 61 -12.20 -13.70 -1.56
N ASN A 62 -12.43 -12.40 -1.49
CA ASN A 62 -11.38 -11.40 -1.41
C ASN A 62 -10.47 -11.56 -0.19
N LYS A 63 -11.00 -11.97 0.97
CA LYS A 63 -10.18 -12.25 2.16
C LYS A 63 -9.15 -13.36 1.88
N VAL A 64 -9.56 -14.39 1.16
CA VAL A 64 -8.66 -15.48 0.77
C VAL A 64 -7.60 -14.97 -0.22
N GLU A 65 -8.02 -14.18 -1.21
CA GLU A 65 -7.10 -13.59 -2.18
C GLU A 65 -6.12 -12.61 -1.53
N ASN A 66 -6.57 -11.80 -0.57
CA ASN A 66 -5.73 -10.89 0.19
C ASN A 66 -4.67 -11.64 1.00
N ALA A 67 -5.05 -12.74 1.65
CA ALA A 67 -4.09 -13.60 2.34
C ALA A 67 -3.04 -14.17 1.37
N HIS A 68 -3.42 -14.64 0.20
CA HIS A 68 -2.49 -15.10 -0.84
C HIS A 68 -1.58 -13.98 -1.37
N GLU A 69 -2.11 -12.77 -1.52
CA GLU A 69 -1.34 -11.62 -1.98
C GLU A 69 -0.27 -11.22 -0.96
N VAL A 70 -0.63 -11.24 0.32
CA VAL A 70 0.31 -11.02 1.44
C VAL A 70 1.40 -12.09 1.46
N GLU A 71 1.07 -13.36 1.30
CA GLU A 71 2.06 -14.44 1.20
C GLU A 71 2.98 -14.28 -0.02
N ASN A 72 2.45 -13.81 -1.16
CA ASN A 72 3.26 -13.50 -2.33
C ASN A 72 4.27 -12.38 -2.03
N ALA A 73 3.86 -11.30 -1.36
CA ALA A 73 4.75 -10.22 -0.98
C ALA A 73 5.87 -10.72 -0.05
N ILE A 74 5.54 -11.56 0.94
CA ILE A 74 6.51 -12.22 1.84
C ILE A 74 7.49 -13.08 1.03
N ARG A 75 6.99 -13.90 0.12
CA ARG A 75 7.80 -14.75 -0.76
C ARG A 75 8.77 -13.94 -1.61
N LEU A 76 8.31 -12.84 -2.22
CA LEU A 76 9.12 -11.96 -3.04
C LEU A 76 10.20 -11.24 -2.20
N ALA A 77 9.85 -10.74 -1.02
CA ALA A 77 10.80 -10.10 -0.11
C ALA A 77 11.92 -11.07 0.33
N LYS A 78 11.58 -12.32 0.64
CA LYS A 78 12.55 -13.37 0.97
C LYS A 78 13.42 -13.78 -0.22
N ARG A 79 12.83 -13.84 -1.42
CA ARG A 79 13.54 -14.29 -2.63
C ARG A 79 14.51 -13.24 -3.18
N TYR A 80 14.19 -11.96 -3.00
CA TYR A 80 14.97 -10.85 -3.53
C TYR A 80 15.43 -9.86 -2.44
N PRO A 81 16.10 -10.33 -1.36
CA PRO A 81 16.39 -9.51 -0.19
C PRO A 81 17.33 -8.33 -0.47
N ALA A 82 18.16 -8.42 -1.50
CA ALA A 82 19.05 -7.33 -1.92
C ALA A 82 18.35 -6.24 -2.76
N ILE A 83 17.12 -6.52 -3.26
CA ILE A 83 16.38 -5.65 -4.17
C ILE A 83 15.15 -5.07 -3.47
N VAL A 84 14.38 -5.91 -2.77
CA VAL A 84 13.21 -5.48 -2.02
C VAL A 84 13.65 -4.81 -0.72
N VAL A 85 13.40 -3.51 -0.61
CA VAL A 85 13.82 -2.68 0.53
C VAL A 85 12.72 -2.45 1.55
N ALA A 86 11.47 -2.62 1.17
CA ALA A 86 10.30 -2.56 2.05
C ALA A 86 9.10 -3.25 1.42
N VAL A 87 8.08 -3.55 2.23
CA VAL A 87 6.78 -4.07 1.79
C VAL A 87 5.67 -3.10 2.23
N ALA A 88 4.79 -2.72 1.30
CA ALA A 88 3.60 -1.92 1.58
C ALA A 88 2.36 -2.84 1.55
N VAL A 89 1.66 -2.96 2.68
CA VAL A 89 0.45 -3.78 2.82
C VAL A 89 -0.78 -2.92 2.56
N GLY A 90 -1.37 -3.05 1.39
CA GLY A 90 -2.49 -2.22 0.95
C GLY A 90 -2.05 -0.91 0.27
N ASN A 91 -2.99 -0.33 -0.45
CA ASN A 91 -2.90 0.96 -1.13
C ASN A 91 -4.25 1.65 -1.11
N GLU A 92 -4.40 2.70 -0.32
CA GLU A 92 -5.68 3.42 -0.14
C GLU A 92 -6.86 2.47 0.18
N SER A 93 -6.57 1.44 0.96
CA SER A 93 -7.55 0.42 1.33
C SER A 93 -8.36 0.78 2.58
N LEU A 94 -8.07 1.92 3.19
CA LEU A 94 -8.70 2.37 4.44
C LEU A 94 -9.63 3.57 4.25
N VAL A 95 -9.61 4.20 3.08
CA VAL A 95 -10.47 5.34 2.75
C VAL A 95 -11.82 4.90 2.21
N SER A 96 -12.90 5.46 2.75
CA SER A 96 -14.28 5.04 2.44
C SER A 96 -14.74 5.35 1.01
N TRP A 97 -14.06 6.24 0.30
CA TRP A 97 -14.40 6.55 -1.09
C TRP A 97 -13.84 5.54 -2.10
N ASN A 98 -13.00 4.59 -1.70
CA ASN A 98 -12.48 3.55 -2.59
C ASN A 98 -13.38 2.31 -2.65
N ASP A 99 -13.29 1.56 -3.74
CA ASP A 99 -14.06 0.34 -4.00
C ASP A 99 -13.47 -0.92 -3.34
N HIS A 100 -12.28 -0.80 -2.74
CA HIS A 100 -11.54 -1.89 -2.09
C HIS A 100 -11.28 -1.63 -0.60
N LEU A 101 -12.31 -1.17 0.12
CA LEU A 101 -12.25 -0.88 1.55
C LEU A 101 -11.99 -2.16 2.36
N VAL A 102 -10.99 -2.11 3.25
CA VAL A 102 -10.62 -3.18 4.18
C VAL A 102 -10.70 -2.67 5.61
N PRO A 103 -11.22 -3.46 6.58
CA PRO A 103 -11.18 -3.07 8.00
C PRO A 103 -9.75 -2.84 8.48
N VAL A 104 -9.54 -1.82 9.29
CA VAL A 104 -8.20 -1.52 9.82
C VAL A 104 -7.61 -2.67 10.63
N GLU A 105 -8.44 -3.43 11.33
CA GLU A 105 -8.05 -4.62 12.09
C GLU A 105 -7.50 -5.72 11.19
N SER A 106 -8.10 -5.92 10.01
CA SER A 106 -7.60 -6.85 8.99
C SER A 106 -6.24 -6.41 8.47
N VAL A 107 -6.08 -5.11 8.16
CA VAL A 107 -4.79 -4.55 7.70
C VAL A 107 -3.73 -4.71 8.77
N ILE A 108 -4.03 -4.43 10.04
CA ILE A 108 -3.12 -4.66 11.18
C ILE A 108 -2.71 -6.14 11.27
N ALA A 109 -3.65 -7.06 11.10
CA ALA A 109 -3.34 -8.49 11.13
C ALA A 109 -2.37 -8.88 9.99
N TYR A 110 -2.60 -8.39 8.77
CA TYR A 110 -1.70 -8.59 7.63
C TYR A 110 -0.31 -7.98 7.87
N VAL A 111 -0.25 -6.74 8.36
CA VAL A 111 1.03 -6.08 8.72
C VAL A 111 1.82 -6.90 9.71
N ARG A 112 1.20 -7.33 10.81
CA ARG A 112 1.83 -8.17 11.84
C ARG A 112 2.35 -9.49 11.28
N HIS A 113 1.59 -10.11 10.37
CA HIS A 113 1.99 -11.33 9.70
C HIS A 113 3.22 -11.13 8.81
N VAL A 114 3.24 -10.07 8.00
CA VAL A 114 4.40 -9.71 7.18
C VAL A 114 5.62 -9.43 8.06
N LYS A 115 5.49 -8.58 9.09
CA LYS A 115 6.61 -8.23 10.00
C LYS A 115 7.22 -9.44 10.70
N LYS A 116 6.43 -10.45 11.06
CA LYS A 116 6.94 -11.72 11.63
C LYS A 116 7.71 -12.56 10.61
N SER A 117 7.46 -12.35 9.33
CA SER A 117 7.93 -13.24 8.27
C SER A 117 9.16 -12.74 7.52
N ILE A 118 9.42 -11.42 7.52
CA ILE A 118 10.53 -10.81 6.78
C ILE A 118 11.35 -9.87 7.67
N SER A 119 12.53 -9.47 7.19
CA SER A 119 13.40 -8.50 7.87
C SER A 119 13.31 -7.08 7.30
N GLN A 120 12.71 -6.92 6.12
CA GLN A 120 12.53 -5.62 5.50
C GLN A 120 11.47 -4.82 6.24
N PRO A 121 11.58 -3.48 6.30
CA PRO A 121 10.57 -2.60 6.85
C PRO A 121 9.20 -2.77 6.19
N VAL A 122 8.14 -2.62 7.00
CA VAL A 122 6.75 -2.76 6.55
C VAL A 122 5.99 -1.45 6.76
N THR A 123 5.23 -1.06 5.76
CA THR A 123 4.40 0.14 5.74
C THR A 123 3.00 -0.16 5.20
N VAL A 124 2.12 0.80 5.34
CA VAL A 124 0.83 0.91 4.64
C VAL A 124 0.81 2.26 3.93
N ALA A 125 0.30 2.30 2.71
CA ALA A 125 0.19 3.53 1.93
C ALA A 125 -1.28 3.94 1.82
N ASP A 126 -1.60 5.08 2.44
CA ASP A 126 -2.97 5.59 2.43
C ASP A 126 -3.01 7.13 2.43
N ASN A 127 -4.21 7.69 2.31
CA ASN A 127 -4.43 9.13 2.22
C ASN A 127 -4.05 9.85 3.53
N PHE A 128 -3.50 11.07 3.40
CA PHE A 128 -3.06 11.88 4.54
C PHE A 128 -4.18 12.14 5.55
N ASP A 129 -5.40 12.43 5.07
CA ASP A 129 -6.54 12.73 5.93
C ASP A 129 -6.93 11.52 6.80
N TRP A 130 -6.92 10.32 6.23
CA TRP A 130 -7.12 9.10 6.98
C TRP A 130 -6.05 8.91 8.07
N TRP A 131 -4.77 9.15 7.73
CA TRP A 131 -3.69 9.05 8.71
C TRP A 131 -3.87 10.01 9.87
N VAL A 132 -4.23 11.28 9.60
CA VAL A 132 -4.42 12.31 10.64
C VAL A 132 -5.55 11.94 11.60
N HIS A 133 -6.68 11.44 11.09
CA HIS A 133 -7.87 11.25 11.91
C HIS A 133 -8.05 9.83 12.48
N HIS A 134 -7.48 8.82 11.84
CA HIS A 134 -7.74 7.41 12.15
C HIS A 134 -6.47 6.55 12.25
N GLY A 135 -5.32 7.04 11.83
CA GLY A 135 -4.12 6.23 11.59
C GLY A 135 -3.33 5.82 12.83
N SER A 136 -3.60 6.41 14.01
CA SER A 136 -2.75 6.25 15.20
C SER A 136 -2.48 4.79 15.61
N ALA A 137 -3.51 3.95 15.65
CA ALA A 137 -3.36 2.55 16.04
C ALA A 137 -2.54 1.74 15.01
N LEU A 138 -2.79 1.97 13.72
CA LEU A 138 -2.06 1.30 12.65
C LEU A 138 -0.61 1.78 12.57
N ALA A 139 -0.36 3.08 12.76
CA ALA A 139 0.98 3.66 12.72
C ALA A 139 1.94 3.01 13.74
N GLN A 140 1.44 2.61 14.92
CA GLN A 140 2.22 1.91 15.95
C GLN A 140 2.69 0.51 15.51
N GLU A 141 2.04 -0.08 14.54
CA GLU A 141 2.39 -1.40 14.00
C GLU A 141 3.42 -1.32 12.85
N LEU A 142 3.65 -0.12 12.30
CA LEU A 142 4.48 0.09 11.11
C LEU A 142 5.92 0.47 11.47
N ASP A 143 6.83 0.25 10.54
CA ASP A 143 8.21 0.76 10.63
C ASP A 143 8.31 2.20 10.11
N PHE A 144 7.41 2.59 9.21
CA PHE A 144 7.22 3.96 8.74
C PHE A 144 5.83 4.09 8.08
N VAL A 145 5.32 5.32 7.99
CA VAL A 145 4.03 5.63 7.34
C VAL A 145 4.27 6.10 5.91
N SER A 146 3.52 5.55 4.96
CA SER A 146 3.51 6.02 3.57
C SER A 146 2.25 6.87 3.33
N VAL A 147 2.45 8.13 2.97
CA VAL A 147 1.37 9.12 2.89
C VAL A 147 1.10 9.48 1.43
N HIS A 148 -0.14 9.37 1.02
CA HIS A 148 -0.63 9.94 -0.23
C HIS A 148 -1.13 11.35 0.01
N THR A 149 -0.58 12.32 -0.73
CA THR A 149 -0.97 13.71 -0.69
C THR A 149 -0.91 14.26 -2.13
N TYR A 150 -2.08 14.32 -2.75
CA TYR A 150 -2.22 14.72 -4.15
C TYR A 150 -2.86 16.11 -4.22
N ALA A 151 -2.05 17.15 -4.23
CA ALA A 151 -2.50 18.55 -4.24
C ALA A 151 -3.51 18.83 -5.36
N GLN A 152 -3.32 18.24 -6.54
CA GLN A 152 -4.22 18.42 -7.68
C GLN A 152 -5.63 17.88 -7.41
N TRP A 153 -5.75 16.73 -6.75
CA TRP A 153 -7.06 16.16 -6.36
C TRP A 153 -7.80 17.01 -5.34
N GLU A 154 -7.03 17.75 -4.53
CA GLU A 154 -7.55 18.69 -3.55
C GLU A 154 -7.74 20.13 -4.12
N GLY A 155 -7.74 20.27 -5.44
CA GLY A 155 -7.99 21.54 -6.14
C GLY A 155 -6.90 22.59 -5.94
N LYS A 156 -5.68 22.20 -5.56
CA LYS A 156 -4.55 23.10 -5.36
C LYS A 156 -3.84 23.37 -6.69
N ASP A 157 -3.49 24.62 -6.90
CA ASP A 157 -2.66 25.00 -8.04
C ASP A 157 -1.16 24.66 -7.80
N THR A 158 -0.33 24.93 -8.80
CA THR A 158 1.11 24.65 -8.75
C THR A 158 1.85 25.44 -7.66
N ALA A 159 1.41 26.65 -7.33
CA ALA A 159 2.02 27.46 -6.28
C ALA A 159 1.68 26.93 -4.88
N GLU A 160 0.47 26.39 -4.72
CA GLU A 160 -0.03 25.82 -3.46
C GLU A 160 0.43 24.37 -3.24
N ALA A 161 0.78 23.63 -4.29
CA ALA A 161 1.01 22.17 -4.22
C ALA A 161 2.09 21.78 -3.20
N MET A 162 3.23 22.45 -3.19
CA MET A 162 4.30 22.13 -2.27
C MET A 162 3.99 22.52 -0.82
N PRO A 163 3.49 23.76 -0.52
CA PRO A 163 3.02 24.11 0.83
C PRO A 163 1.96 23.14 1.36
N PHE A 164 0.98 22.76 0.54
CA PHE A 164 -0.06 21.80 0.88
C PHE A 164 0.53 20.43 1.25
N THR A 165 1.42 19.90 0.42
CA THR A 165 2.08 18.60 0.66
C THR A 165 2.87 18.63 1.97
N ILE A 166 3.63 19.70 2.22
CA ILE A 166 4.40 19.84 3.47
C ILE A 166 3.48 19.92 4.69
N ALA A 167 2.39 20.69 4.61
CA ALA A 167 1.43 20.80 5.70
C ALA A 167 0.79 19.43 6.04
N ASN A 168 0.40 18.64 5.03
CA ASN A 168 -0.16 17.31 5.24
C ASN A 168 0.84 16.35 5.90
N LEU A 169 2.10 16.36 5.45
CA LEU A 169 3.15 15.55 6.07
C LEU A 169 3.43 15.97 7.52
N GLN A 170 3.33 17.25 7.83
CA GLN A 170 3.47 17.76 9.22
C GLN A 170 2.29 17.35 10.08
N ALA A 171 1.07 17.32 9.53
CA ALA A 171 -0.14 16.92 10.26
C ALA A 171 -0.16 15.44 10.61
N VAL A 172 0.46 14.58 9.79
CA VAL A 172 0.56 13.13 10.02
C VAL A 172 1.64 12.77 11.06
N ARG A 173 2.55 13.67 11.39
CA ARG A 173 3.62 13.47 12.38
C ARG A 173 3.10 13.41 13.81
#